data_ffbb84904152766c82616f506392fdfc
#
_entry.id   ffbb84904152766c82616f506392fdfc
#
_cell.length_a   1.000
_cell.length_b   1.000
_cell.length_c   1.000
_cell.angle_alpha   90.00
_cell.angle_beta   90.00
_cell.angle_gamma   90.00
#
_symmetry.space_group_name_H-M   'P 1'
#
loop_
_entity.id
_entity.type
_entity.pdbx_description
1 polymer ?
#
loop_
_entity_poly.entity_id
_entity_poly.type
_entity_poly.pdbx_seq_one_letter_code
_entity_poly.pdbx_strand_id
1 'polypeptide(L)'
;MKKLTYFIHDGKDNYEPLYEYTISNVGIDEFYARQLCTYFIIKGSQYELISNEMDGDDEILVLEDRGRNNSVLDEKSYRGLGIHVEFRRCKESENYKLLTAVPCRTHLDVIRYLLKDIIDVPGFGQMAVTSTEVDEDRGVYVLYVKTIGENDMG
;
A
#
# COMPACT_ATOMS: atom_id res chain seq x y z
N MET A 1 -5.76 -23.14 -8.32
CA MET A 1 -5.87 -21.74 -8.75
C MET A 1 -4.99 -20.90 -7.83
N LYS A 2 -4.20 -20.00 -8.39
CA LYS A 2 -3.29 -19.15 -7.61
C LYS A 2 -4.06 -18.20 -6.68
N LYS A 3 -3.59 -18.10 -5.43
CA LYS A 3 -4.21 -17.27 -4.40
C LYS A 3 -3.17 -16.33 -3.79
N LEU A 4 -3.65 -15.18 -3.35
CA LEU A 4 -2.90 -14.28 -2.48
C LEU A 4 -3.66 -14.21 -1.16
N THR A 5 -3.04 -14.66 -0.08
CA THR A 5 -3.68 -14.72 1.22
C THR A 5 -2.94 -13.84 2.23
N TYR A 6 -3.70 -13.04 2.96
CA TYR A 6 -3.20 -12.25 4.07
C TYR A 6 -3.44 -13.01 5.37
N PHE A 7 -2.36 -13.24 6.12
CA PHE A 7 -2.43 -13.81 7.46
C PHE A 7 -1.99 -12.78 8.48
N ILE A 8 -2.66 -12.75 9.63
CA ILE A 8 -2.25 -11.93 10.76
C ILE A 8 -1.44 -12.81 11.71
N HIS A 9 -0.25 -12.36 12.07
CA HIS A 9 0.58 -12.98 13.08
C HIS A 9 0.32 -12.31 14.44
N ASP A 10 0.01 -13.10 15.46
CA ASP A 10 -0.35 -12.57 16.78
C ASP A 10 0.83 -12.45 17.75
N GLY A 11 2.05 -12.72 17.27
CA GLY A 11 3.25 -12.69 18.11
C GLY A 11 3.53 -13.97 18.87
N LYS A 12 2.68 -15.01 18.72
CA LYS A 12 2.79 -16.27 19.47
C LYS A 12 2.73 -17.50 18.57
N ASP A 13 3.28 -17.39 17.37
CA ASP A 13 3.27 -18.46 16.37
C ASP A 13 1.88 -18.83 15.86
N ASN A 14 0.87 -18.01 16.13
CA ASN A 14 -0.46 -18.17 15.58
C ASN A 14 -0.65 -17.28 14.35
N TYR A 15 -1.28 -17.85 13.32
CA TYR A 15 -1.55 -17.17 12.08
C TYR A 15 -3.03 -17.29 11.76
N GLU A 16 -3.72 -16.16 11.65
CA GLU A 16 -5.13 -16.12 11.30
C GLU A 16 -5.31 -15.58 9.89
N PRO A 17 -6.08 -16.28 9.03
CA PRO A 17 -6.37 -15.73 7.70
C PRO A 17 -7.26 -14.49 7.84
N LEU A 18 -6.85 -13.41 7.18
CA LEU A 18 -7.59 -12.15 7.18
C LEU A 18 -8.35 -11.94 5.88
N TYR A 19 -7.71 -12.22 4.76
CA TYR A 19 -8.28 -11.95 3.45
C TYR A 19 -7.64 -12.85 2.40
N GLU A 20 -8.40 -13.16 1.36
CA GLU A 20 -7.92 -14.01 0.26
C GLU A 20 -8.37 -13.47 -1.08
N TYR A 21 -7.45 -13.36 -2.02
CA TYR A 21 -7.72 -13.02 -3.40
C TYR A 21 -7.40 -14.21 -4.28
N THR A 22 -8.19 -14.44 -5.33
CA THR A 22 -7.91 -15.45 -6.34
C THR A 22 -7.62 -14.77 -7.67
N ILE A 23 -6.83 -15.44 -8.52
CA ILE A 23 -6.47 -14.88 -9.83
C ILE A 23 -7.70 -14.71 -10.74
N SER A 24 -8.80 -15.42 -10.47
CA SER A 24 -10.03 -15.24 -11.21
C SER A 24 -10.72 -13.92 -10.89
N ASN A 25 -10.46 -13.34 -9.72
CA ASN A 25 -11.06 -12.09 -9.29
C ASN A 25 -10.16 -10.90 -9.57
N VAL A 26 -8.84 -11.10 -9.50
CA VAL A 26 -7.85 -10.04 -9.74
C VAL A 26 -6.77 -10.56 -10.68
N GLY A 27 -6.13 -9.67 -11.43
CA GLY A 27 -5.03 -10.03 -12.30
C GLY A 27 -3.75 -10.35 -11.55
N ILE A 28 -2.81 -11.02 -12.20
CA ILE A 28 -1.52 -11.37 -11.61
C ILE A 28 -0.72 -10.12 -11.23
N ASP A 29 -0.83 -9.04 -12.00
CA ASP A 29 -0.16 -7.79 -11.70
C ASP A 29 -0.64 -7.21 -10.37
N GLU A 30 -1.92 -7.35 -10.10
CA GLU A 30 -2.52 -6.88 -8.84
C GLU A 30 -1.97 -7.67 -7.65
N PHE A 31 -1.75 -8.99 -7.82
CA PHE A 31 -1.11 -9.81 -6.79
C PHE A 31 0.27 -9.26 -6.42
N TYR A 32 1.07 -8.91 -7.43
CA TYR A 32 2.44 -8.45 -7.19
C TYR A 32 2.51 -7.00 -6.73
N ALA A 33 1.57 -6.15 -7.15
CA ALA A 33 1.50 -4.79 -6.66
C ALA A 33 1.33 -4.77 -5.13
N ARG A 34 0.41 -5.59 -4.61
CA ARG A 34 0.18 -5.66 -3.16
C ARG A 34 1.41 -6.14 -2.40
N GLN A 35 2.19 -7.02 -2.98
CA GLN A 35 3.40 -7.56 -2.34
C GLN A 35 4.53 -6.53 -2.22
N LEU A 36 4.43 -5.40 -2.90
CA LEU A 36 5.41 -4.32 -2.84
C LEU A 36 5.05 -3.25 -1.81
N CYS A 37 3.92 -3.42 -1.13
CA CYS A 37 3.47 -2.47 -0.12
C CYS A 37 3.97 -2.91 1.27
N THR A 38 4.40 -1.93 2.07
CA THR A 38 4.83 -2.17 3.44
C THR A 38 3.64 -2.16 4.40
N TYR A 39 2.68 -1.30 4.14
CA TYR A 39 1.51 -1.11 5.01
C TYR A 39 0.23 -1.43 4.28
N PHE A 40 -0.75 -1.92 5.05
CA PHE A 40 -2.05 -2.34 4.55
C PHE A 40 -3.12 -1.76 5.47
N ILE A 41 -4.10 -1.06 4.90
CA ILE A 41 -5.26 -0.58 5.64
C ILE A 41 -6.43 -1.48 5.29
N ILE A 42 -6.95 -2.20 6.29
CA ILE A 42 -8.02 -3.17 6.08
C ILE A 42 -8.98 -3.09 7.25
N LYS A 43 -10.26 -2.83 6.96
CA LYS A 43 -11.34 -2.75 7.96
C LYS A 43 -10.99 -1.83 9.14
N GLY A 44 -10.42 -0.67 8.81
CA GLY A 44 -10.10 0.36 9.79
C GLY A 44 -8.84 0.14 10.60
N SER A 45 -8.08 -0.90 10.33
CA SER A 45 -6.81 -1.19 11.02
C SER A 45 -5.63 -1.06 10.08
N GLN A 46 -4.49 -0.67 10.63
CA GLN A 46 -3.23 -0.62 9.90
C GLN A 46 -2.41 -1.86 10.22
N TYR A 47 -1.92 -2.50 9.18
CA TYR A 47 -1.05 -3.68 9.28
C TYR A 47 0.27 -3.39 8.61
N GLU A 48 1.33 -4.05 9.09
CA GLU A 48 2.65 -3.97 8.48
C GLU A 48 3.06 -5.35 7.98
N LEU A 49 3.60 -5.40 6.76
CA LEU A 49 4.11 -6.64 6.18
C LEU A 49 5.38 -7.07 6.92
N ILE A 50 5.36 -8.26 7.52
CA ILE A 50 6.52 -8.81 8.22
C ILE A 50 7.15 -9.98 7.47
N SER A 51 6.40 -10.65 6.59
CA SER A 51 6.96 -11.72 5.77
C SER A 51 6.15 -11.89 4.49
N ASN A 52 6.85 -12.07 3.38
CA ASN A 52 6.26 -12.33 2.08
C ASN A 52 6.74 -13.71 1.66
N GLU A 53 5.83 -14.67 1.54
CA GLU A 53 6.16 -16.08 1.44
C GLU A 53 5.52 -16.73 0.21
N MET A 54 6.11 -17.81 -0.22
CA MET A 54 5.61 -18.64 -1.29
C MET A 54 5.19 -20.01 -0.71
N ASP A 55 4.02 -20.48 -1.09
CA ASP A 55 3.56 -21.82 -0.74
C ASP A 55 3.01 -22.47 -2.00
N GLY A 56 3.86 -23.28 -2.67
CA GLY A 56 3.53 -23.82 -3.99
C GLY A 56 3.33 -22.69 -4.99
N ASP A 57 2.14 -22.62 -5.59
CA ASP A 57 1.78 -21.56 -6.52
C ASP A 57 1.15 -20.35 -5.83
N ASP A 58 0.90 -20.45 -4.52
CA ASP A 58 0.22 -19.40 -3.78
C ASP A 58 1.20 -18.39 -3.20
N GLU A 59 0.72 -17.15 -3.06
CA GLU A 59 1.45 -16.06 -2.43
C GLU A 59 0.86 -15.79 -1.05
N ILE A 60 1.72 -15.64 -0.05
CA ILE A 60 1.28 -15.41 1.33
C ILE A 60 1.95 -14.15 1.86
N LEU A 61 1.15 -13.23 2.39
CA LEU A 61 1.64 -12.07 3.10
C LEU A 61 1.29 -12.22 4.57
N VAL A 62 2.31 -12.22 5.43
CA VAL A 62 2.12 -12.27 6.86
C VAL A 62 2.20 -10.85 7.39
N LEU A 63 1.13 -10.43 8.05
CA LEU A 63 0.94 -9.05 8.51
C LEU A 63 0.91 -9.01 10.02
N GLU A 64 1.34 -7.89 10.58
CA GLU A 64 1.23 -7.62 12.01
C GLU A 64 0.34 -6.40 12.21
N ASP A 65 -0.63 -6.53 13.13
CA ASP A 65 -1.55 -5.45 13.46
C ASP A 65 -0.80 -4.31 14.16
N ARG A 66 -0.89 -3.10 13.61
CA ARG A 66 -0.26 -1.89 14.15
C ARG A 66 -1.28 -0.96 14.81
N GLY A 67 -2.54 -1.39 14.92
CA GLY A 67 -3.57 -0.65 15.58
C GLY A 67 -4.55 0.00 14.63
N ARG A 68 -5.38 0.86 15.20
CA ARG A 68 -6.44 1.52 14.46
C ARG A 68 -5.86 2.54 13.48
N ASN A 69 -6.39 2.52 12.26
CA ASN A 69 -6.05 3.52 11.26
C ASN A 69 -6.87 4.80 11.53
N ASN A 70 -6.17 5.92 11.70
CA ASN A 70 -6.81 7.22 11.87
C ASN A 70 -6.93 7.90 10.51
N SER A 71 -8.19 8.03 10.04
CA SER A 71 -8.43 8.72 8.77
C SER A 71 -8.16 10.21 8.90
N VAL A 72 -7.76 10.85 7.80
CA VAL A 72 -7.55 12.28 7.72
C VAL A 72 -8.64 12.93 6.87
N LEU A 73 -8.81 14.25 7.01
CA LEU A 73 -9.93 14.96 6.38
C LEU A 73 -9.92 14.96 4.86
N ASP A 74 -8.74 14.83 4.24
CA ASP A 74 -8.62 14.87 2.77
C ASP A 74 -8.68 13.48 2.13
N GLU A 75 -9.04 12.45 2.89
CA GLU A 75 -9.17 11.09 2.35
C GLU A 75 -10.51 10.93 1.64
N LYS A 76 -10.48 10.24 0.51
CA LYS A 76 -11.68 9.86 -0.22
C LYS A 76 -11.59 8.42 -0.67
N SER A 77 -12.73 7.82 -1.02
CA SER A 77 -12.77 6.49 -1.59
C SER A 77 -12.55 6.54 -3.10
N TYR A 78 -11.75 5.62 -3.59
CA TYR A 78 -11.52 5.43 -5.03
C TYR A 78 -12.23 4.17 -5.55
N ARG A 79 -13.01 3.51 -4.69
CA ARG A 79 -13.68 2.26 -5.06
C ARG A 79 -14.64 2.51 -6.22
N GLY A 80 -14.53 1.67 -7.26
CA GLY A 80 -15.33 1.82 -8.46
C GLY A 80 -14.86 2.88 -9.44
N LEU A 81 -13.78 3.59 -9.13
CA LEU A 81 -13.23 4.66 -9.97
C LEU A 81 -11.98 4.23 -10.76
N GLY A 82 -11.64 2.95 -10.74
CA GLY A 82 -10.43 2.45 -11.38
C GLY A 82 -9.22 2.47 -10.47
N ILE A 83 -8.04 2.25 -11.05
CA ILE A 83 -6.79 2.14 -10.32
C ILE A 83 -6.19 3.52 -10.11
N HIS A 84 -5.89 3.86 -8.86
CA HIS A 84 -5.31 5.16 -8.51
C HIS A 84 -4.13 5.01 -7.56
N VAL A 85 -3.21 5.97 -7.65
CA VAL A 85 -2.09 6.11 -6.72
C VAL A 85 -2.16 7.50 -6.11
N GLU A 86 -2.14 7.56 -4.78
CA GLU A 86 -2.01 8.82 -4.04
C GLU A 86 -0.56 9.05 -3.65
N PHE A 87 -0.13 10.30 -3.74
CA PHE A 87 1.16 10.73 -3.23
C PHE A 87 0.90 11.63 -2.04
N ARG A 88 1.39 11.21 -0.86
CA ARG A 88 1.19 11.96 0.38
C ARG A 88 2.53 12.36 0.96
N ARG A 89 2.60 13.57 1.49
CA ARG A 89 3.81 14.04 2.14
C ARG A 89 4.00 13.30 3.47
N CYS A 90 5.17 12.69 3.64
CA CYS A 90 5.49 11.98 4.88
C CYS A 90 5.89 12.99 5.95
N LYS A 91 4.89 13.61 6.57
CA LYS A 91 5.10 14.63 7.60
C LYS A 91 3.90 14.65 8.53
N GLU A 92 4.10 14.18 9.75
CA GLU A 92 3.02 14.06 10.73
C GLU A 92 2.41 15.43 11.07
N SER A 93 3.24 16.48 11.16
CA SER A 93 2.76 17.83 11.47
C SER A 93 1.85 18.40 10.38
N GLU A 94 1.83 17.83 9.19
CA GLU A 94 0.94 18.22 8.10
C GLU A 94 -0.16 17.18 7.87
N ASN A 95 -0.32 16.22 8.80
CA ASN A 95 -1.31 15.14 8.73
C ASN A 95 -1.19 14.32 7.44
N TYR A 96 0.04 14.07 6.98
CA TYR A 96 0.31 13.30 5.75
C TYR A 96 -0.50 13.81 4.57
N LYS A 97 -0.40 15.12 4.35
CA LYS A 97 -1.18 15.85 3.35
C LYS A 97 -1.11 15.20 1.98
N LEU A 98 -2.26 15.10 1.31
CA LEU A 98 -2.34 14.66 -0.07
C LEU A 98 -1.69 15.71 -0.98
N LEU A 99 -0.68 15.29 -1.75
CA LEU A 99 -0.05 16.15 -2.75
C LEU A 99 -0.82 16.07 -4.06
N THR A 100 -1.02 14.86 -4.56
CA THR A 100 -1.78 14.62 -5.78
C THR A 100 -2.15 13.15 -5.85
N ALA A 101 -3.08 12.81 -6.75
CA ALA A 101 -3.44 11.45 -7.07
C ALA A 101 -3.46 11.29 -8.58
N VAL A 102 -3.05 10.12 -9.07
CA VAL A 102 -3.02 9.85 -10.50
C VAL A 102 -3.78 8.57 -10.81
N PRO A 103 -4.53 8.53 -11.94
CA PRO A 103 -5.11 7.30 -12.41
C PRO A 103 -4.05 6.46 -13.11
N CYS A 104 -4.15 5.14 -12.99
CA CYS A 104 -3.29 4.20 -13.66
C CYS A 104 -4.12 3.31 -14.56
N ARG A 105 -3.58 2.95 -15.73
CA ARG A 105 -4.28 2.07 -16.67
C ARG A 105 -4.29 0.62 -16.18
N THR A 106 -3.17 0.20 -15.61
CA THR A 106 -2.97 -1.17 -15.16
C THR A 106 -2.21 -1.18 -13.84
N HIS A 107 -2.23 -2.31 -13.16
CA HIS A 107 -1.42 -2.49 -11.96
C HIS A 107 0.08 -2.49 -12.26
N LEU A 108 0.48 -2.72 -13.51
CA LEU A 108 1.88 -2.61 -13.90
C LEU A 108 2.40 -1.19 -13.73
N ASP A 109 1.55 -0.18 -14.00
CA ASP A 109 1.91 1.22 -13.75
C ASP A 109 2.10 1.48 -12.26
N VAL A 110 1.26 0.88 -11.42
CA VAL A 110 1.39 0.98 -9.96
C VAL A 110 2.72 0.35 -9.51
N ILE A 111 3.04 -0.83 -10.03
CA ILE A 111 4.28 -1.54 -9.71
C ILE A 111 5.48 -0.66 -10.01
N ARG A 112 5.47 0.04 -11.14
CA ARG A 112 6.55 0.94 -11.49
C ARG A 112 6.83 1.97 -10.40
N TYR A 113 5.77 2.58 -9.84
CA TYR A 113 5.92 3.54 -8.73
C TYR A 113 6.43 2.85 -7.46
N LEU A 114 5.85 1.69 -7.13
CA LEU A 114 6.16 1.00 -5.86
C LEU A 114 7.60 0.49 -5.80
N LEU A 115 8.24 0.28 -6.96
CA LEU A 115 9.61 -0.24 -7.03
C LEU A 115 10.68 0.83 -6.84
N LYS A 116 10.33 2.11 -6.84
CA LYS A 116 11.30 3.19 -6.92
C LYS A 116 11.61 3.80 -5.56
N ASP A 117 12.86 4.24 -5.41
CA ASP A 117 13.27 5.05 -4.25
C ASP A 117 13.05 6.53 -4.53
N ILE A 118 13.17 6.95 -5.79
CA ILE A 118 12.96 8.32 -6.25
C ILE A 118 11.94 8.28 -7.38
N ILE A 119 10.92 9.13 -7.30
CA ILE A 119 9.85 9.19 -8.30
C ILE A 119 9.58 10.64 -8.73
N ASP A 120 8.98 10.77 -9.90
CA ASP A 120 8.43 12.04 -10.35
C ASP A 120 6.99 12.14 -9.86
N VAL A 121 6.73 13.10 -8.97
CA VAL A 121 5.37 13.37 -8.49
C VAL A 121 4.78 14.50 -9.33
N PRO A 122 3.68 14.25 -10.05
CA PRO A 122 3.10 15.29 -10.93
C PRO A 122 2.83 16.59 -10.17
N GLY A 123 3.36 17.68 -10.69
CA GLY A 123 3.23 19.01 -10.08
C GLY A 123 4.25 19.31 -8.98
N PHE A 124 5.06 18.34 -8.58
CA PHE A 124 6.01 18.52 -7.46
C PHE A 124 7.46 18.17 -7.83
N GLY A 125 7.67 17.47 -8.95
CA GLY A 125 9.01 17.05 -9.36
C GLY A 125 9.47 15.79 -8.64
N GLN A 126 10.78 15.59 -8.60
CA GLN A 126 11.36 14.38 -8.00
C GLN A 126 11.30 14.41 -6.47
N MET A 127 10.85 13.32 -5.89
CA MET A 127 10.73 13.15 -4.45
C MET A 127 11.19 11.75 -4.05
N ALA A 128 11.62 11.62 -2.80
CA ALA A 128 12.05 10.34 -2.25
C ALA A 128 10.85 9.60 -1.64
N VAL A 129 10.74 8.31 -1.95
CA VAL A 129 9.70 7.45 -1.37
C VAL A 129 10.16 7.01 0.00
N THR A 130 9.32 7.22 1.01
CA THR A 130 9.62 6.81 2.39
C THR A 130 8.93 5.50 2.75
N SER A 131 7.70 5.30 2.28
CA SER A 131 6.95 4.06 2.51
C SER A 131 5.84 3.91 1.48
N THR A 132 5.33 2.69 1.38
CA THR A 132 4.27 2.33 0.44
C THR A 132 3.13 1.66 1.20
N GLU A 133 1.91 1.85 0.70
CA GLU A 133 0.73 1.36 1.37
C GLU A 133 -0.33 0.98 0.34
N VAL A 134 -1.11 -0.05 0.63
CA VAL A 134 -2.37 -0.28 -0.05
C VAL A 134 -3.49 -0.09 0.96
N ASP A 135 -4.39 0.85 0.65
CA ASP A 135 -5.57 1.09 1.47
C ASP A 135 -6.73 0.32 0.84
N GLU A 136 -7.00 -0.87 1.37
CA GLU A 136 -8.05 -1.72 0.83
C GLU A 136 -9.44 -1.15 1.11
N ASP A 137 -9.58 -0.37 2.17
CA ASP A 137 -10.86 0.26 2.51
C ASP A 137 -11.24 1.34 1.50
N ARG A 138 -10.28 2.13 1.06
CA ARG A 138 -10.51 3.21 0.09
C ARG A 138 -10.25 2.79 -1.36
N GLY A 139 -9.60 1.63 -1.58
CA GLY A 139 -9.28 1.12 -2.90
C GLY A 139 -8.22 1.94 -3.63
N VAL A 140 -7.11 2.24 -2.96
CA VAL A 140 -6.05 3.08 -3.50
C VAL A 140 -4.68 2.65 -2.98
N TYR A 141 -3.65 2.82 -3.80
CA TYR A 141 -2.26 2.67 -3.37
C TYR A 141 -1.73 4.03 -2.96
N VAL A 142 -0.94 4.06 -1.90
CA VAL A 142 -0.42 5.32 -1.34
C VAL A 142 1.10 5.24 -1.27
N LEU A 143 1.77 6.25 -1.84
CA LEU A 143 3.20 6.44 -1.65
C LEU A 143 3.40 7.65 -0.77
N TYR A 144 4.09 7.46 0.35
CA TYR A 144 4.50 8.54 1.23
C TYR A 144 5.86 9.03 0.75
N VAL A 145 5.98 10.33 0.55
CA VAL A 145 7.16 10.93 -0.08
C VAL A 145 7.67 12.12 0.73
N LYS A 146 8.94 12.44 0.52
CA LYS A 146 9.56 13.62 1.09
C LYS A 146 10.44 14.29 0.05
N THR A 147 10.79 15.55 0.28
CA THR A 147 11.75 16.26 -0.56
C THR A 147 13.11 15.58 -0.47
N ILE A 148 13.80 15.43 -1.60
CA ILE A 148 15.12 14.81 -1.62
C ILE A 148 16.07 15.61 -0.76
N GLY A 149 16.77 14.91 0.15
CA GLY A 149 17.68 15.55 1.10
C GLY A 149 17.00 16.13 2.33
N GLU A 150 15.67 16.03 2.43
CA GLU A 150 14.93 16.49 3.60
C GLU A 150 15.23 15.59 4.81
N ASN A 151 15.42 16.24 5.96
CA ASN A 151 15.63 15.53 7.22
C ASN A 151 14.31 14.85 7.64
N ASP A 152 14.42 13.61 8.17
CA ASP A 152 13.26 12.84 8.62
C ASP A 152 12.63 13.39 9.91
N MET A 153 13.27 14.36 10.55
CA MET A 153 12.73 15.04 11.71
C MET A 153 11.92 16.25 11.26
N GLY A 154 10.72 15.98 10.78
CA GLY A 154 9.92 17.07 10.26
C GLY A 154 8.68 17.36 11.05
#